data_f2a92151c84acd97a5c89a3f21033f9d
#
_entry.id   f2a92151c84acd97a5c89a3f21033f9d
#
_cell.length_a   1.000
_cell.length_b   1.000
_cell.length_c   1.000
_cell.angle_alpha   90.00
_cell.angle_beta   90.00
_cell.angle_gamma   90.00
#
_symmetry.space_group_name_H-M   'P 1'
#
loop_
_entity.id
_entity.type
_entity.pdbx_description
1 polymer ?
#
loop_
_entity_poly.entity_id
_entity_poly.type
_entity_poly.pdbx_seq_one_letter_code
_entity_poly.pdbx_strand_id
1 'polypeptide(L)'
;MSSRKRVVICGGGAIGAAVAYFASRRGALPIVIERHEVAGAASGKSGGFLALDWCSGSPLDRLARRSFELHAELSSELGDPWGYRRLTTYSGYAAKDDAARGPPARPWLAGGVTITARLGAPESTAVVDPRAFTTGLMRAAKMHGAVLRQLRVPTWRFLDSHFADIGRRSTIEMPVQPEPALVE
;
A
#
# COMPACT_ATOMS: atom_id res chain seq x y z
N MET A 1 31.67 -14.39 5.02
CA MET A 1 30.22 -14.34 4.72
C MET A 1 29.72 -12.95 5.08
N SER A 2 29.25 -12.15 4.12
CA SER A 2 28.72 -10.82 4.42
C SER A 2 27.41 -10.96 5.23
N SER A 3 27.37 -10.36 6.40
CA SER A 3 26.18 -10.34 7.27
C SER A 3 25.02 -9.61 6.53
N ARG A 4 23.91 -10.29 6.34
CA ARG A 4 22.70 -9.67 5.75
C ARG A 4 22.26 -8.50 6.62
N LYS A 5 22.04 -7.33 6.01
CA LYS A 5 21.55 -6.13 6.72
C LYS A 5 20.14 -6.35 7.24
N ARG A 6 19.92 -6.17 8.54
CA ARG A 6 18.60 -6.12 9.15
C ARG A 6 17.99 -4.73 8.99
N VAL A 7 16.72 -4.66 8.61
CA VAL A 7 15.96 -3.41 8.42
C VAL A 7 14.67 -3.52 9.22
N VAL A 8 14.48 -2.65 10.20
CA VAL A 8 13.24 -2.56 10.97
C VAL A 8 12.30 -1.58 10.28
N ILE A 9 11.06 -2.01 10.04
CA ILE A 9 10.02 -1.25 9.35
C ILE A 9 8.81 -1.12 10.28
N CYS A 10 8.44 0.09 10.65
CA CYS A 10 7.27 0.35 11.50
C CYS A 10 6.03 0.58 10.63
N GLY A 11 5.06 -0.32 10.76
CA GLY A 11 3.78 -0.29 10.04
C GLY A 11 3.69 -1.28 8.88
N GLY A 12 2.61 -2.07 8.87
CA GLY A 12 2.25 -3.04 7.83
C GLY A 12 1.29 -2.50 6.77
N GLY A 13 1.31 -1.17 6.51
CA GLY A 13 0.58 -0.57 5.40
C GLY A 13 1.28 -0.77 4.07
N ALA A 14 0.74 -0.20 2.98
CA ALA A 14 1.26 -0.35 1.62
C ALA A 14 2.75 0.03 1.51
N ILE A 15 3.16 1.12 2.17
CA ILE A 15 4.56 1.56 2.16
C ILE A 15 5.45 0.54 2.86
N GLY A 16 5.08 0.10 4.09
CA GLY A 16 5.87 -0.88 4.83
C GLY A 16 5.96 -2.23 4.13
N ALA A 17 4.88 -2.70 3.54
CA ALA A 17 4.85 -3.93 2.76
C ALA A 17 5.74 -3.83 1.51
N ALA A 18 5.68 -2.70 0.78
CA ALA A 18 6.52 -2.47 -0.38
C ALA A 18 8.01 -2.39 0.00
N VAL A 19 8.36 -1.64 1.05
CA VAL A 19 9.74 -1.56 1.54
C VAL A 19 10.24 -2.95 1.96
N ALA A 20 9.43 -3.74 2.67
CA ALA A 20 9.80 -5.10 3.07
C ALA A 20 10.03 -5.99 1.85
N TYR A 21 9.15 -5.94 0.85
CA TYR A 21 9.26 -6.73 -0.37
C TYR A 21 10.55 -6.38 -1.14
N PHE A 22 10.76 -5.12 -1.46
CA PHE A 22 11.93 -4.71 -2.26
C PHE A 22 13.26 -4.85 -1.50
N ALA A 23 13.28 -4.65 -0.19
CA ALA A 23 14.47 -4.85 0.62
C ALA A 23 14.84 -6.34 0.71
N SER A 24 13.87 -7.23 0.92
CA SER A 24 14.11 -8.68 0.97
C SER A 24 14.63 -9.21 -0.37
N ARG A 25 14.09 -8.75 -1.49
CA ARG A 25 14.61 -9.09 -2.84
C ARG A 25 16.05 -8.63 -3.07
N ARG A 26 16.50 -7.61 -2.37
CA ARG A 26 17.89 -7.12 -2.40
C ARG A 26 18.79 -7.77 -1.35
N GLY A 27 18.34 -8.85 -0.72
CA GLY A 27 19.12 -9.64 0.24
C GLY A 27 19.17 -9.06 1.66
N ALA A 28 18.39 -8.02 1.98
CA ALA A 28 18.19 -7.59 3.35
C ALA A 28 17.27 -8.55 4.12
N LEU A 29 17.25 -8.42 5.45
CA LEU A 29 16.31 -9.11 6.34
C LEU A 29 15.36 -8.10 6.98
N PRO A 30 14.22 -7.79 6.34
CA PRO A 30 13.24 -6.89 6.90
C PRO A 30 12.51 -7.51 8.09
N ILE A 31 12.31 -6.69 9.14
CA ILE A 31 11.47 -7.00 10.30
C ILE A 31 10.38 -5.94 10.32
N VAL A 32 9.16 -6.33 9.94
CA VAL A 32 8.02 -5.41 9.96
C VAL A 32 7.31 -5.53 11.30
N ILE A 33 7.13 -4.39 11.95
CA ILE A 33 6.38 -4.28 13.21
C ILE A 33 5.04 -3.62 12.89
N GLU A 34 3.95 -4.35 13.09
CA GLU A 34 2.59 -3.86 12.87
C GLU A 34 1.79 -3.94 14.17
N ARG A 35 1.05 -2.89 14.46
CA ARG A 35 0.29 -2.77 15.72
C ARG A 35 -0.96 -3.65 15.76
N HIS A 36 -1.63 -3.81 14.64
CA HIS A 36 -2.88 -4.55 14.51
C HIS A 36 -2.76 -5.63 13.43
N GLU A 37 -3.19 -5.32 12.22
CA GLU A 37 -3.13 -6.22 11.07
C GLU A 37 -2.56 -5.50 9.85
N VAL A 38 -1.96 -6.25 8.96
CA VAL A 38 -1.48 -5.74 7.67
C VAL A 38 -2.67 -5.16 6.90
N ALA A 39 -2.49 -3.96 6.34
CA ALA A 39 -3.55 -3.22 5.64
C ALA A 39 -4.77 -2.86 6.50
N GLY A 40 -4.70 -2.91 7.82
CA GLY A 40 -5.83 -2.64 8.72
C GLY A 40 -6.32 -1.18 8.75
N ALA A 41 -5.48 -0.25 8.33
CA ALA A 41 -5.77 1.20 8.30
C ALA A 41 -6.03 1.70 6.86
N ALA A 42 -5.55 2.89 6.55
CA ALA A 42 -5.79 3.58 5.27
C ALA A 42 -5.46 2.72 4.04
N SER A 43 -4.37 1.94 4.09
CA SER A 43 -3.92 1.13 2.95
C SER A 43 -4.91 0.05 2.52
N GLY A 44 -5.71 -0.50 3.43
CA GLY A 44 -6.71 -1.50 3.09
C GLY A 44 -8.14 -0.94 2.92
N LYS A 45 -8.30 0.37 3.10
CA LYS A 45 -9.59 1.07 3.03
C LYS A 45 -9.65 2.12 1.92
N SER A 46 -8.60 2.22 1.10
CA SER A 46 -8.56 3.13 -0.04
C SER A 46 -9.41 2.63 -1.19
N GLY A 47 -9.72 3.50 -2.15
CA GLY A 47 -10.49 3.12 -3.34
C GLY A 47 -9.75 2.27 -4.36
N GLY A 48 -8.44 2.08 -4.21
CA GLY A 48 -7.61 1.27 -5.11
C GLY A 48 -7.44 1.81 -6.52
N PHE A 49 -7.79 3.07 -6.75
CA PHE A 49 -7.68 3.72 -8.04
C PHE A 49 -6.25 4.15 -8.33
N LEU A 50 -5.80 3.92 -9.56
CA LEU A 50 -4.46 4.25 -10.06
C LEU A 50 -4.58 5.13 -11.30
N ALA A 51 -3.78 6.20 -11.37
CA ALA A 51 -3.71 7.10 -12.51
C ALA A 51 -2.28 7.39 -12.92
N LEU A 52 -2.01 7.33 -14.23
CA LEU A 52 -0.70 7.57 -14.82
C LEU A 52 -0.31 9.05 -14.81
N ASP A 53 -1.25 9.92 -15.16
CA ASP A 53 -1.00 11.28 -15.63
C ASP A 53 -1.67 12.39 -14.78
N TRP A 54 -2.36 12.02 -13.71
CA TRP A 54 -3.04 13.01 -12.85
C TRP A 54 -2.09 13.90 -12.04
N CYS A 55 -0.81 13.54 -11.98
CA CYS A 55 0.23 14.36 -11.38
C CYS A 55 1.08 15.12 -12.42
N SER A 56 0.67 15.14 -13.69
CA SER A 56 1.41 15.80 -14.75
C SER A 56 1.66 17.28 -14.45
N GLY A 57 2.90 17.73 -14.66
CA GLY A 57 3.32 19.10 -14.36
C GLY A 57 3.63 19.35 -12.87
N SER A 58 3.47 18.36 -11.99
CA SER A 58 3.84 18.46 -10.57
C SER A 58 5.19 17.78 -10.29
N PRO A 59 5.85 18.07 -9.14
CA PRO A 59 7.06 17.35 -8.73
C PRO A 59 6.85 15.83 -8.56
N LEU A 60 5.60 15.37 -8.46
CA LEU A 60 5.25 13.97 -8.29
C LEU A 60 5.06 13.20 -9.61
N ASP A 61 5.09 13.88 -10.77
CA ASP A 61 4.78 13.25 -12.07
C ASP A 61 5.62 12.00 -12.35
N ARG A 62 6.94 12.09 -12.18
CA ARG A 62 7.83 10.94 -12.40
C ARG A 62 7.55 9.77 -11.47
N LEU A 63 7.24 10.07 -10.21
CA LEU A 63 6.89 9.06 -9.20
C LEU A 63 5.56 8.39 -9.55
N ALA A 64 4.55 9.17 -9.91
CA ALA A 64 3.23 8.66 -10.27
C ALA A 64 3.30 7.72 -11.49
N ARG A 65 4.00 8.13 -12.56
CA ARG A 65 4.21 7.31 -13.76
C ARG A 65 4.93 6.02 -13.43
N ARG A 66 6.05 6.09 -12.70
CA ARG A 66 6.79 4.88 -12.31
C ARG A 66 5.96 3.97 -11.40
N SER A 67 5.17 4.52 -10.48
CA SER A 67 4.27 3.75 -9.62
C SER A 67 3.18 3.04 -10.44
N PHE A 68 2.61 3.73 -11.42
CA PHE A 68 1.58 3.15 -12.28
C PHE A 68 2.10 1.95 -13.08
N GLU A 69 3.28 2.08 -13.68
CA GLU A 69 3.97 0.99 -14.38
C GLU A 69 4.29 -0.17 -13.43
N LEU A 70 4.82 0.15 -12.24
CA LEU A 70 5.23 -0.83 -11.25
C LEU A 70 4.05 -1.67 -10.73
N HIS A 71 2.85 -1.11 -10.63
CA HIS A 71 1.66 -1.88 -10.29
C HIS A 71 1.35 -2.96 -11.34
N ALA A 72 1.50 -2.66 -12.63
CA ALA A 72 1.32 -3.63 -13.70
C ALA A 72 2.41 -4.72 -13.67
N GLU A 73 3.68 -4.30 -13.48
CA GLU A 73 4.82 -5.22 -13.38
C GLU A 73 4.63 -6.20 -12.21
N LEU A 74 4.31 -5.70 -11.03
CA LEU A 74 4.10 -6.51 -9.82
C LEU A 74 2.91 -7.45 -9.96
N SER A 75 1.82 -7.01 -10.58
CA SER A 75 0.67 -7.85 -10.86
C SER A 75 1.08 -9.03 -11.74
N SER A 76 1.78 -8.77 -12.83
CA SER A 76 2.29 -9.82 -13.73
C SER A 76 3.29 -10.75 -13.03
N GLU A 77 4.22 -10.20 -12.25
CA GLU A 77 5.27 -10.97 -11.57
C GLU A 77 4.71 -11.89 -10.48
N LEU A 78 3.70 -11.44 -9.74
CA LEU A 78 3.16 -12.15 -8.58
C LEU A 78 1.83 -12.89 -8.86
N GLY A 79 1.41 -12.99 -10.12
CA GLY A 79 0.21 -13.73 -10.53
C GLY A 79 -1.10 -13.04 -10.18
N ASP A 80 -1.09 -11.74 -10.09
CA ASP A 80 -2.24 -10.85 -9.86
C ASP A 80 -3.17 -11.25 -8.68
N PRO A 81 -2.65 -11.41 -7.47
CA PRO A 81 -3.49 -11.80 -6.34
C PRO A 81 -4.40 -10.67 -5.81
N TRP A 82 -4.38 -9.49 -6.41
CA TRP A 82 -5.15 -8.29 -6.02
C TRP A 82 -6.02 -7.71 -7.14
N GLY A 83 -6.21 -8.44 -8.26
CA GLY A 83 -7.15 -8.10 -9.32
C GLY A 83 -6.83 -6.77 -10.02
N TYR A 84 -5.56 -6.54 -10.39
CA TYR A 84 -5.16 -5.39 -11.18
C TYR A 84 -5.90 -5.36 -12.52
N ARG A 85 -6.58 -4.27 -12.81
CA ARG A 85 -7.29 -4.10 -14.08
C ARG A 85 -7.15 -2.69 -14.62
N ARG A 86 -6.82 -2.59 -15.90
CA ARG A 86 -6.94 -1.35 -16.63
C ARG A 86 -8.38 -1.09 -17.03
N LEU A 87 -8.83 0.16 -16.94
CA LEU A 87 -10.23 0.50 -17.19
C LEU A 87 -10.39 1.94 -17.66
N THR A 88 -11.54 2.22 -18.28
CA THR A 88 -11.96 3.60 -18.57
C THR A 88 -12.63 4.18 -17.34
N THR A 89 -12.22 5.38 -16.95
CA THR A 89 -12.74 6.08 -15.78
C THR A 89 -13.58 7.28 -16.19
N TYR A 90 -14.73 7.43 -15.55
CA TYR A 90 -15.63 8.53 -15.76
C TYR A 90 -15.89 9.29 -14.46
N SER A 91 -16.11 10.60 -14.59
CA SER A 91 -16.70 11.45 -13.56
C SER A 91 -18.20 11.52 -13.76
N GLY A 92 -18.93 11.66 -12.68
CA GLY A 92 -20.38 11.79 -12.72
C GLY A 92 -20.98 12.06 -11.34
N TYR A 93 -22.27 12.30 -11.31
CA TYR A 93 -23.04 12.45 -10.10
C TYR A 93 -24.34 11.65 -10.17
N ALA A 94 -24.83 11.20 -9.02
CA ALA A 94 -26.12 10.54 -8.91
C ALA A 94 -27.19 11.56 -8.51
N ALA A 95 -28.38 11.46 -9.12
CA ALA A 95 -29.55 12.24 -8.70
C ALA A 95 -30.00 11.79 -7.30
N LYS A 96 -30.34 12.75 -6.43
CA LYS A 96 -30.82 12.46 -5.07
C LYS A 96 -32.24 11.92 -5.06
N ASP A 97 -33.06 12.37 -6.00
CA ASP A 97 -34.47 12.04 -6.04
C ASP A 97 -34.79 10.98 -7.11
N ASP A 98 -35.65 10.02 -6.77
CA ASP A 98 -36.06 8.95 -7.67
C ASP A 98 -36.78 9.49 -8.93
N ALA A 99 -37.50 10.59 -8.80
CA ALA A 99 -38.23 11.25 -9.92
C ALA A 99 -37.25 11.85 -10.97
N ALA A 100 -36.03 12.14 -10.61
CA ALA A 100 -35.00 12.65 -11.51
C ALA A 100 -34.17 11.54 -12.20
N ARG A 101 -34.50 10.27 -11.98
CA ARG A 101 -33.80 9.13 -12.57
C ARG A 101 -34.21 8.95 -14.03
N GLY A 102 -33.42 9.56 -14.93
CA GLY A 102 -33.48 9.27 -16.35
C GLY A 102 -32.95 7.87 -16.70
N PRO A 103 -33.05 7.46 -17.97
CA PRO A 103 -32.48 6.20 -18.42
C PRO A 103 -30.93 6.14 -18.16
N PRO A 104 -30.37 4.95 -18.00
CA PRO A 104 -28.94 4.82 -17.76
C PRO A 104 -28.13 5.35 -18.95
N ALA A 105 -27.11 6.18 -18.67
CA ALA A 105 -26.20 6.73 -19.70
C ALA A 105 -25.30 5.63 -20.32
N ARG A 106 -25.20 4.49 -19.69
CA ARG A 106 -24.45 3.29 -20.13
C ARG A 106 -25.15 2.02 -19.63
N PRO A 107 -25.10 0.88 -20.37
CA PRO A 107 -25.81 -0.36 -20.00
C PRO A 107 -25.43 -0.92 -18.61
N TRP A 108 -24.21 -0.62 -18.13
CA TRP A 108 -23.69 -1.09 -16.84
C TRP A 108 -23.92 -0.09 -15.69
N LEU A 109 -24.54 1.06 -15.98
CA LEU A 109 -24.77 2.13 -15.00
C LEU A 109 -26.22 2.13 -14.56
N ALA A 110 -26.47 2.37 -13.29
CA ALA A 110 -27.86 2.56 -12.81
C ALA A 110 -28.48 3.84 -13.38
N GLY A 111 -29.79 3.86 -13.55
CA GLY A 111 -30.53 5.07 -13.89
C GLY A 111 -30.30 6.17 -12.86
N GLY A 112 -30.41 7.43 -13.29
CA GLY A 112 -30.17 8.60 -12.43
C GLY A 112 -28.72 8.99 -12.22
N VAL A 113 -27.78 8.33 -12.88
CA VAL A 113 -26.36 8.73 -12.88
C VAL A 113 -26.04 9.48 -14.17
N THR A 114 -25.58 10.71 -14.02
CA THR A 114 -25.11 11.55 -15.14
C THR A 114 -23.59 11.50 -15.24
N ILE A 115 -23.06 11.08 -16.38
CA ILE A 115 -21.63 11.15 -16.68
C ILE A 115 -21.30 12.57 -17.14
N THR A 116 -20.34 13.20 -16.49
CA THR A 116 -19.91 14.58 -16.80
C THR A 116 -18.63 14.64 -17.62
N ALA A 117 -17.69 13.70 -17.40
CA ALA A 117 -16.44 13.66 -18.12
C ALA A 117 -15.87 12.25 -18.18
N ARG A 118 -15.01 11.98 -19.17
CA ARG A 118 -14.09 10.85 -19.16
C ARG A 118 -12.78 11.33 -18.56
N LEU A 119 -12.36 10.71 -17.45
CA LEU A 119 -11.17 11.08 -16.68
C LEU A 119 -9.92 10.29 -17.08
N GLY A 120 -10.10 9.15 -17.76
CA GLY A 120 -8.99 8.32 -18.20
C GLY A 120 -9.45 7.15 -19.07
N ALA A 121 -8.48 6.50 -19.67
CA ALA A 121 -8.64 5.32 -20.52
C ALA A 121 -7.80 4.16 -19.97
N PRO A 122 -7.92 2.93 -20.49
CA PRO A 122 -7.10 1.80 -20.06
C PRO A 122 -5.58 2.05 -20.13
N GLU A 123 -5.15 2.99 -20.94
CA GLU A 123 -3.75 3.40 -21.07
C GLU A 123 -3.27 4.24 -19.88
N SER A 124 -4.21 4.96 -19.22
CA SER A 124 -3.88 5.94 -18.18
C SER A 124 -4.53 5.68 -16.82
N THR A 125 -5.48 4.74 -16.74
CA THR A 125 -6.14 4.42 -15.45
C THR A 125 -6.29 2.93 -15.21
N ALA A 126 -6.20 2.54 -13.93
CA ALA A 126 -6.34 1.17 -13.47
C ALA A 126 -6.95 1.11 -12.07
N VAL A 127 -7.28 -0.08 -11.61
CA VAL A 127 -7.79 -0.35 -10.26
C VAL A 127 -7.14 -1.62 -9.70
N VAL A 128 -6.97 -1.65 -8.39
CA VAL A 128 -6.56 -2.83 -7.60
C VAL A 128 -7.46 -2.96 -6.38
N ASP A 129 -7.55 -4.16 -5.80
CA ASP A 129 -7.97 -4.28 -4.39
C ASP A 129 -6.82 -3.84 -3.49
N PRO A 130 -6.91 -2.71 -2.76
CA PRO A 130 -5.79 -2.17 -2.01
C PRO A 130 -5.42 -3.01 -0.78
N ARG A 131 -6.38 -3.72 -0.17
CA ARG A 131 -6.10 -4.65 0.92
C ARG A 131 -5.36 -5.87 0.39
N ALA A 132 -5.84 -6.46 -0.69
CA ALA A 132 -5.21 -7.61 -1.33
C ALA A 132 -3.81 -7.25 -1.86
N PHE A 133 -3.62 -6.06 -2.45
CA PHE A 133 -2.31 -5.56 -2.87
C PHE A 133 -1.32 -5.50 -1.70
N THR A 134 -1.71 -4.82 -0.60
CA THR A 134 -0.83 -4.64 0.56
C THR A 134 -0.50 -5.99 1.22
N THR A 135 -1.49 -6.86 1.41
CA THR A 135 -1.28 -8.18 2.01
C THR A 135 -0.53 -9.12 1.08
N GLY A 136 -0.73 -9.02 -0.23
CA GLY A 136 0.01 -9.77 -1.25
C GLY A 136 1.49 -9.43 -1.24
N LEU A 137 1.85 -8.13 -1.22
CA LEU A 137 3.25 -7.69 -1.10
C LEU A 137 3.88 -8.16 0.21
N MET A 138 3.16 -8.10 1.33
CA MET A 138 3.67 -8.60 2.61
C MET A 138 3.91 -10.12 2.57
N ARG A 139 3.00 -10.88 1.94
CA ARG A 139 3.19 -12.32 1.73
C ARG A 139 4.43 -12.60 0.90
N ALA A 140 4.60 -11.89 -0.22
CA ALA A 140 5.78 -12.03 -1.07
C ALA A 140 7.07 -11.66 -0.32
N ALA A 141 7.07 -10.59 0.48
CA ALA A 141 8.21 -10.24 1.34
C ALA A 141 8.56 -11.38 2.31
N LYS A 142 7.57 -12.01 2.94
CA LYS A 142 7.79 -13.15 3.84
C LYS A 142 8.40 -14.36 3.12
N MET A 143 7.98 -14.64 1.89
CA MET A 143 8.59 -15.71 1.08
C MET A 143 10.07 -15.44 0.78
N HIS A 144 10.48 -14.17 0.75
CA HIS A 144 11.89 -13.75 0.64
C HIS A 144 12.61 -13.56 1.99
N GLY A 145 12.01 -14.00 3.10
CA GLY A 145 12.64 -14.00 4.43
C GLY A 145 12.33 -12.78 5.31
N ALA A 146 11.39 -11.91 4.92
CA ALA A 146 10.91 -10.87 5.82
C ALA A 146 10.13 -11.46 7.01
N VAL A 147 10.28 -10.85 8.18
CA VAL A 147 9.59 -11.24 9.41
C VAL A 147 8.52 -10.20 9.73
N LEU A 148 7.30 -10.64 9.99
CA LEU A 148 6.22 -9.79 10.51
C LEU A 148 6.06 -10.06 12.00
N ARG A 149 6.07 -8.99 12.80
CA ARG A 149 5.81 -9.01 14.24
C ARG A 149 4.59 -8.14 14.54
N GLN A 150 3.59 -8.72 15.19
CA GLN A 150 2.44 -7.96 15.66
C GLN A 150 2.74 -7.47 17.07
N LEU A 151 3.18 -6.23 17.16
CA LEU A 151 3.57 -5.59 18.41
C LEU A 151 3.04 -4.16 18.44
N ARG A 152 2.52 -3.74 19.59
CA ARG A 152 2.21 -2.34 19.85
C ARG A 152 3.48 -1.65 20.30
N VAL A 153 4.13 -0.91 19.40
CA VAL A 153 5.26 -0.05 19.76
C VAL A 153 4.71 1.08 20.63
N PRO A 154 5.16 1.25 21.88
CA PRO A 154 4.80 2.42 22.68
C PRO A 154 5.13 3.70 21.93
N THR A 155 4.35 4.75 22.14
CA THR A 155 4.61 6.05 21.52
C THR A 155 6.02 6.49 21.86
N TRP A 156 6.91 6.57 20.87
CA TRP A 156 8.24 7.12 21.05
C TRP A 156 8.08 8.60 21.34
N ARG A 157 8.38 9.02 22.56
CA ARG A 157 8.68 10.42 22.81
C ARG A 157 10.07 10.65 22.20
N PHE A 158 10.11 11.24 21.03
CA PHE A 158 11.34 11.82 20.51
C PHE A 158 11.70 12.97 21.44
N LEU A 159 12.62 12.72 22.34
CA LEU A 159 13.30 13.80 23.05
C LEU A 159 14.28 14.40 22.04
N ASP A 160 14.08 15.66 21.71
CA ASP A 160 14.85 16.43 20.71
C ASP A 160 16.38 16.41 20.91
N SER A 161 16.86 15.97 22.07
CA SER A 161 18.28 15.84 22.40
C SER A 161 19.01 14.65 21.80
N HIS A 162 18.33 13.67 21.18
CA HIS A 162 18.97 12.43 20.69
C HIS A 162 19.19 12.39 19.18
N PHE A 163 18.70 13.36 18.41
CA PHE A 163 18.97 13.39 16.96
C PHE A 163 20.42 13.68 16.58
N ALA A 164 21.19 14.30 17.46
CA ALA A 164 22.59 14.58 17.20
C ALA A 164 23.52 13.33 17.28
N ASP A 165 23.07 12.25 17.90
CA ASP A 165 23.89 11.06 18.17
C ASP A 165 23.56 9.86 17.30
N ILE A 166 22.49 9.88 16.50
CA ILE A 166 22.09 8.77 15.60
C ILE A 166 23.11 8.56 14.47
N GLY A 167 23.99 9.51 14.21
CA GLY A 167 25.04 9.41 13.19
C GLY A 167 26.21 8.49 13.59
N ARG A 168 26.34 8.03 14.81
CA ARG A 168 27.56 7.34 15.27
C ARG A 168 27.39 5.93 15.85
N ARG A 169 26.27 5.53 16.39
CA ARG A 169 26.05 4.15 16.90
C ARG A 169 24.58 3.81 16.95
N SER A 170 24.13 2.93 16.12
CA SER A 170 22.76 2.39 16.20
C SER A 170 22.77 0.88 16.40
N THR A 171 22.96 0.49 17.66
CA THR A 171 22.45 -0.78 18.14
C THR A 171 21.39 -0.44 19.16
N ILE A 172 20.12 -0.45 18.76
CA ILE A 172 18.99 -0.35 19.69
C ILE A 172 18.75 -1.78 20.17
N GLU A 173 19.21 -2.11 21.36
CA GLU A 173 18.79 -3.32 22.07
C GLU A 173 17.38 -3.08 22.58
N MET A 174 16.41 -3.76 21.98
CA MET A 174 15.04 -3.79 22.50
C MET A 174 14.97 -4.84 23.61
N PRO A 175 14.47 -4.51 24.81
CA PRO A 175 14.18 -5.51 25.81
C PRO A 175 13.12 -6.47 25.24
N VAL A 176 13.48 -7.76 25.17
CA VAL A 176 12.56 -8.84 24.83
C VAL A 176 11.62 -9.00 26.03
N GLN A 177 10.37 -8.57 25.87
CA GLN A 177 9.34 -8.92 26.85
C GLN A 177 9.09 -10.44 26.75
N PRO A 178 9.01 -11.16 27.88
CA PRO A 178 8.68 -12.58 27.86
C PRO A 178 7.29 -12.77 27.23
N GLU A 179 7.15 -13.84 26.45
CA GLU A 179 5.86 -14.24 25.89
C GLU A 179 4.83 -14.39 27.04
N PRO A 180 3.58 -13.90 26.88
CA PRO A 180 2.54 -14.19 27.83
C PRO A 180 2.34 -15.71 27.88
N ALA A 181 2.40 -16.29 29.08
CA ALA A 181 2.12 -17.69 29.30
C ALA A 181 0.73 -18.03 28.73
N LEU A 182 0.68 -19.06 27.90
CA LEU A 182 -0.58 -19.66 27.47
C LEU A 182 -1.32 -20.10 28.76
N VAL A 183 -2.44 -19.46 29.02
CA VAL A 183 -3.39 -19.95 30.05
C VAL A 183 -4.14 -21.10 29.38
N GLU A 184 -3.95 -22.30 29.92
CA GLU A 184 -4.73 -23.50 29.60
C GLU A 184 -6.22 -23.33 29.93
#